data_947049853fc3e6ae2b0f2e28bd5d3413
#
_entry.id   947049853fc3e6ae2b0f2e28bd5d3413
#
_cell.length_a   1.000
_cell.length_b   1.000
_cell.length_c   1.000
_cell.angle_alpha   90.00
_cell.angle_beta   90.00
_cell.angle_gamma   90.00
#
_symmetry.space_group_name_H-M   'P 1'
#
loop_
_entity.id
_entity.type
_entity.pdbx_description
1 polymer ?
#
loop_
_entity_poly.entity_id
_entity_poly.type
_entity_poly.pdbx_seq_one_letter_code
_entity_poly.pdbx_strand_id
1 'polypeptide(L)'
;MFKKKLFSIILTLALTACASATPPPTVAPASAAAPSGNLVIYSGRSEALIKPVIEKFKAKYPAVTVALKAGSNSELANALIEEKTNPQADVFVATELMTLQSLADRGVFEAHKSANLKDVSSQYQHPDGLWTGLTLRARVIMYNTDLVKADDAPKSIFDLANPKWKGQIAAAGSANGSLQAQVAEMRQLLGDEKAQKWLTDLKANDVKFFGGHTDVRKAVGAGEFKIGLVNHYYYHLQVAEKSKVAVIYPDQGKEELGLIVNATGAGVIKGAKNLNNAKAFVDYLLSAEGQEIFAQLNYEYPLRKDAPLHKDVAPLTNYRIAVFDVVKV
;
A
#
# COMPACT_ATOMS: atom_id res chain seq x y z
N MET A 1 31.14 99.71 15.18
CA MET A 1 31.14 99.51 13.75
C MET A 1 31.00 97.99 13.48
N PHE A 2 29.79 97.47 13.26
CA PHE A 2 29.56 96.14 12.91
C PHE A 2 28.48 96.12 11.82
N LYS A 3 28.87 95.63 10.58
CA LYS A 3 27.95 95.48 9.46
C LYS A 3 27.22 94.15 9.58
N LYS A 4 25.89 94.18 9.69
CA LYS A 4 25.02 92.99 9.60
C LYS A 4 24.86 92.60 8.12
N LYS A 5 25.26 91.36 7.74
CA LYS A 5 24.93 90.77 6.46
C LYS A 5 23.63 89.95 6.60
N LEU A 6 22.64 90.33 5.80
CA LEU A 6 21.37 89.62 5.67
C LEU A 6 21.60 88.43 4.75
N PHE A 7 21.26 87.19 5.20
CA PHE A 7 21.31 85.97 4.42
C PHE A 7 19.89 85.57 4.05
N SER A 8 19.59 85.67 2.73
CA SER A 8 18.29 85.23 2.19
C SER A 8 18.35 83.72 1.98
N ILE A 9 17.46 82.95 2.63
CA ILE A 9 17.26 81.53 2.44
C ILE A 9 16.16 81.33 1.39
N ILE A 10 16.53 80.79 0.24
CA ILE A 10 15.60 80.35 -0.80
C ILE A 10 15.20 78.89 -0.47
N LEU A 11 13.91 78.70 -0.13
CA LEU A 11 13.33 77.43 0.14
C LEU A 11 12.86 76.80 -1.19
N THR A 12 13.62 75.77 -1.71
CA THR A 12 13.23 75.01 -2.89
C THR A 12 12.34 73.88 -2.47
N LEU A 13 11.08 73.91 -2.90
CA LEU A 13 10.08 72.86 -2.68
C LEU A 13 10.34 71.73 -3.71
N ALA A 14 10.87 70.58 -3.26
CA ALA A 14 10.99 69.40 -4.06
C ALA A 14 9.68 68.59 -4.04
N LEU A 15 8.94 68.58 -5.12
CA LEU A 15 7.81 67.66 -5.32
C LEU A 15 8.34 66.26 -5.58
N THR A 16 8.21 65.37 -4.57
CA THR A 16 8.45 63.94 -4.72
C THR A 16 7.22 63.28 -5.40
N ALA A 17 7.33 62.93 -6.67
CA ALA A 17 6.34 62.14 -7.37
C ALA A 17 6.44 60.68 -6.88
N CYS A 18 5.47 60.19 -6.10
CA CYS A 18 5.29 58.78 -5.79
C CYS A 18 4.85 58.04 -7.07
N ALA A 19 5.80 57.43 -7.76
CA ALA A 19 5.47 56.44 -8.77
C ALA A 19 4.95 55.17 -8.10
N SER A 20 3.66 54.90 -8.22
CA SER A 20 3.03 53.64 -7.79
C SER A 20 3.59 52.52 -8.67
N ALA A 21 4.53 51.77 -8.13
CA ALA A 21 4.99 50.48 -8.76
C ALA A 21 3.83 49.49 -8.73
N THR A 22 3.26 49.20 -9.90
CA THR A 22 2.34 48.06 -10.06
C THR A 22 3.10 46.78 -9.76
N PRO A 23 2.59 45.92 -8.84
CA PRO A 23 3.24 44.62 -8.61
C PRO A 23 3.25 43.80 -9.90
N PRO A 24 4.32 43.02 -10.15
CA PRO A 24 4.38 42.15 -11.33
C PRO A 24 3.20 41.16 -11.29
N PRO A 25 2.64 40.80 -12.46
CA PRO A 25 1.54 39.87 -12.53
C PRO A 25 1.97 38.55 -11.88
N THR A 26 1.24 38.11 -10.86
CA THR A 26 1.39 36.79 -10.26
C THR A 26 1.01 35.77 -11.35
N VAL A 27 2.00 35.13 -11.96
CA VAL A 27 1.76 34.02 -12.88
C VAL A 27 1.17 32.90 -12.03
N ALA A 28 -0.13 32.65 -12.20
CA ALA A 28 -0.76 31.48 -11.61
C ALA A 28 0.00 30.22 -12.10
N PRO A 29 0.26 29.24 -11.24
CA PRO A 29 0.92 28.02 -11.67
C PRO A 29 0.11 27.41 -12.82
N ALA A 30 0.78 27.17 -13.93
CA ALA A 30 0.17 26.56 -15.12
C ALA A 30 -0.54 25.28 -14.66
N SER A 31 -1.85 25.17 -14.88
CA SER A 31 -2.60 23.96 -14.62
C SER A 31 -1.90 22.83 -15.38
N ALA A 32 -1.43 21.82 -14.65
CA ALA A 32 -0.82 20.66 -15.30
C ALA A 32 -1.81 20.10 -16.33
N ALA A 33 -1.34 19.84 -17.54
CA ALA A 33 -2.17 19.29 -18.60
C ALA A 33 -2.83 17.99 -18.11
N ALA A 34 -4.11 17.80 -18.46
CA ALA A 34 -4.83 16.59 -18.10
C ALA A 34 -4.08 15.33 -18.61
N PRO A 35 -4.06 14.23 -17.82
CA PRO A 35 -3.41 12.99 -18.23
C PRO A 35 -3.89 12.50 -19.60
N SER A 36 -2.96 12.11 -20.49
CA SER A 36 -3.26 11.59 -21.81
C SER A 36 -2.13 10.73 -22.36
N GLY A 37 -2.41 9.87 -23.36
CA GLY A 37 -1.43 8.95 -23.93
C GLY A 37 -1.27 7.67 -23.10
N ASN A 38 -0.08 7.10 -23.06
CA ASN A 38 0.15 5.78 -22.47
C ASN A 38 0.45 5.84 -20.96
N LEU A 39 0.14 4.75 -20.28
CA LEU A 39 0.56 4.45 -18.90
C LEU A 39 0.84 2.96 -18.80
N VAL A 40 2.05 2.58 -18.37
CA VAL A 40 2.44 1.19 -18.18
C VAL A 40 2.55 0.90 -16.69
N ILE A 41 1.73 -0.02 -16.20
CA ILE A 41 1.67 -0.41 -14.78
C ILE A 41 2.22 -1.82 -14.62
N TYR A 42 3.23 -1.98 -13.78
CA TYR A 42 3.63 -3.29 -13.25
C TYR A 42 2.93 -3.49 -11.90
N SER A 43 2.29 -4.65 -11.71
CA SER A 43 1.50 -4.90 -10.50
C SER A 43 1.74 -6.29 -9.93
N GLY A 44 2.19 -6.32 -8.67
CA GLY A 44 2.24 -7.54 -7.85
C GLY A 44 0.86 -8.03 -7.39
N ARG A 45 -0.18 -7.24 -7.61
CA ARG A 45 -1.56 -7.60 -7.29
C ARG A 45 -2.16 -8.46 -8.40
N SER A 46 -3.05 -9.38 -8.02
CA SER A 46 -3.83 -10.12 -9.03
C SER A 46 -4.67 -9.15 -9.88
N GLU A 47 -4.87 -9.50 -11.15
CA GLU A 47 -5.64 -8.68 -12.07
C GLU A 47 -7.07 -8.41 -11.56
N ALA A 48 -7.69 -9.39 -10.92
CA ALA A 48 -9.03 -9.25 -10.36
C ALA A 48 -9.14 -8.12 -9.32
N LEU A 49 -8.05 -7.79 -8.61
CA LEU A 49 -8.02 -6.75 -7.58
C LEU A 49 -7.57 -5.39 -8.10
N ILE A 50 -6.74 -5.34 -9.15
CA ILE A 50 -6.22 -4.06 -9.66
C ILE A 50 -7.02 -3.52 -10.86
N LYS A 51 -7.58 -4.38 -11.72
CA LYS A 51 -8.37 -3.96 -12.88
C LYS A 51 -9.54 -3.04 -12.53
N PRO A 52 -10.38 -3.28 -11.51
CA PRO A 52 -11.46 -2.38 -11.17
C PRO A 52 -11.00 -0.94 -10.90
N VAL A 53 -9.84 -0.79 -10.25
CA VAL A 53 -9.24 0.53 -9.95
C VAL A 53 -8.74 1.19 -11.24
N ILE A 54 -8.09 0.42 -12.12
CA ILE A 54 -7.60 0.90 -13.43
C ILE A 54 -8.77 1.36 -14.31
N GLU A 55 -9.86 0.59 -14.36
CA GLU A 55 -11.04 0.96 -15.18
C GLU A 55 -11.71 2.26 -14.68
N LYS A 56 -11.75 2.48 -13.37
CA LYS A 56 -12.23 3.76 -12.83
C LYS A 56 -11.29 4.92 -13.15
N PHE A 57 -9.98 4.69 -13.07
CA PHE A 57 -8.98 5.68 -13.51
C PHE A 57 -9.15 6.04 -14.99
N LYS A 58 -9.32 5.05 -15.88
CA LYS A 58 -9.56 5.27 -17.31
C LYS A 58 -10.87 6.01 -17.57
N ALA A 59 -11.94 5.71 -16.81
CA ALA A 59 -13.19 6.43 -16.91
C ALA A 59 -13.03 7.92 -16.56
N LYS A 60 -12.19 8.24 -15.59
CA LYS A 60 -11.87 9.62 -15.18
C LYS A 60 -10.94 10.33 -16.18
N TYR A 61 -10.02 9.59 -16.80
CA TYR A 61 -9.04 10.09 -17.74
C TYR A 61 -9.11 9.31 -19.06
N PRO A 62 -10.16 9.54 -19.88
CA PRO A 62 -10.44 8.71 -21.07
C PRO A 62 -9.38 8.83 -22.18
N ALA A 63 -8.53 9.85 -22.12
CA ALA A 63 -7.41 10.03 -23.04
C ALA A 63 -6.17 9.20 -22.66
N VAL A 64 -6.23 8.42 -21.53
CA VAL A 64 -5.13 7.56 -21.09
C VAL A 64 -5.37 6.12 -21.52
N THR A 65 -4.41 5.54 -22.22
CA THR A 65 -4.36 4.10 -22.53
C THR A 65 -3.47 3.39 -21.52
N VAL A 66 -4.01 2.40 -20.82
CA VAL A 66 -3.27 1.67 -19.77
C VAL A 66 -2.85 0.29 -20.26
N ALA A 67 -1.57 -0.01 -20.14
CA ALA A 67 -1.01 -1.36 -20.25
C ALA A 67 -0.68 -1.89 -18.84
N LEU A 68 -1.13 -3.12 -18.54
CA LEU A 68 -0.91 -3.78 -17.25
C LEU A 68 -0.05 -5.03 -17.46
N LYS A 69 1.06 -5.12 -16.71
CA LYS A 69 1.84 -6.37 -16.52
C LYS A 69 1.67 -6.81 -15.07
N ALA A 70 0.90 -7.89 -14.87
CA ALA A 70 0.73 -8.53 -13.56
C ALA A 70 1.71 -9.69 -13.40
N GLY A 71 2.23 -9.87 -12.17
CA GLY A 71 3.19 -10.93 -11.84
C GLY A 71 3.44 -10.99 -10.33
N SER A 72 4.38 -11.82 -9.89
CA SER A 72 4.82 -11.77 -8.49
C SER A 72 5.65 -10.51 -8.21
N ASN A 73 5.65 -10.03 -6.95
CA ASN A 73 6.50 -8.88 -6.58
C ASN A 73 7.97 -9.14 -6.92
N SER A 74 8.48 -10.33 -6.63
CA SER A 74 9.90 -10.67 -6.85
C SER A 74 10.26 -10.68 -8.34
N GLU A 75 9.41 -11.25 -9.19
CA GLU A 75 9.59 -11.27 -10.64
C GLU A 75 9.61 -9.85 -11.22
N LEU A 76 8.63 -9.02 -10.83
CA LEU A 76 8.52 -7.66 -11.32
C LEU A 76 9.63 -6.76 -10.77
N ALA A 77 10.05 -6.96 -9.52
CA ALA A 77 11.19 -6.24 -8.93
C ALA A 77 12.49 -6.53 -9.67
N ASN A 78 12.76 -7.80 -10.02
CA ASN A 78 13.93 -8.17 -10.83
C ASN A 78 13.86 -7.51 -12.22
N ALA A 79 12.71 -7.56 -12.89
CA ALA A 79 12.53 -6.90 -14.18
C ALA A 79 12.81 -5.38 -14.07
N LEU A 80 12.31 -4.69 -13.05
CA LEU A 80 12.54 -3.26 -12.83
C LEU A 80 14.02 -2.93 -12.59
N ILE A 81 14.77 -3.81 -11.92
CA ILE A 81 16.21 -3.65 -11.73
C ILE A 81 16.97 -3.80 -13.06
N GLU A 82 16.62 -4.82 -13.86
CA GLU A 82 17.21 -5.05 -15.17
C GLU A 82 16.89 -3.93 -16.17
N GLU A 83 15.65 -3.43 -16.13
CA GLU A 83 15.16 -2.35 -17.01
C GLU A 83 15.59 -0.94 -16.55
N LYS A 84 16.33 -0.79 -15.44
CA LYS A 84 16.61 0.50 -14.78
C LYS A 84 17.19 1.57 -15.72
N THR A 85 18.01 1.20 -16.72
CA THR A 85 18.60 2.14 -17.68
C THR A 85 17.68 2.47 -18.87
N ASN A 86 16.65 1.66 -19.10
CA ASN A 86 15.62 1.86 -20.11
C ASN A 86 14.26 1.36 -19.59
N PRO A 87 13.63 2.10 -18.67
CA PRO A 87 12.39 1.65 -18.00
C PRO A 87 11.28 1.34 -19.00
N GLN A 88 10.61 0.22 -18.79
CA GLN A 88 9.43 -0.17 -19.56
C GLN A 88 8.14 0.10 -18.77
N ALA A 89 8.21 0.15 -17.44
CA ALA A 89 7.11 0.54 -16.58
C ALA A 89 7.16 2.03 -16.22
N ASP A 90 6.00 2.62 -15.95
CA ASP A 90 5.85 3.97 -15.40
C ASP A 90 5.54 3.94 -13.90
N VAL A 91 4.79 2.93 -13.44
CA VAL A 91 4.42 2.74 -12.03
C VAL A 91 4.59 1.27 -11.65
N PHE A 92 5.08 1.04 -10.44
CA PHE A 92 5.03 -0.26 -9.80
C PHE A 92 4.08 -0.24 -8.61
N VAL A 93 3.12 -1.18 -8.59
CA VAL A 93 2.20 -1.42 -7.47
C VAL A 93 2.57 -2.74 -6.81
N ALA A 94 3.12 -2.67 -5.61
CA ALA A 94 3.55 -3.84 -4.84
C ALA A 94 2.47 -4.29 -3.85
N THR A 95 2.50 -5.58 -3.51
CA THR A 95 1.62 -6.15 -2.47
C THR A 95 2.17 -5.97 -1.05
N GLU A 96 3.35 -5.38 -0.89
CA GLU A 96 3.94 -5.07 0.41
C GLU A 96 5.04 -3.99 0.26
N LEU A 97 5.36 -3.29 1.35
CA LEU A 97 6.24 -2.12 1.29
C LEU A 97 7.74 -2.46 1.25
N MET A 98 8.14 -3.64 1.71
CA MET A 98 9.56 -4.03 1.76
C MET A 98 10.18 -4.16 0.37
N THR A 99 9.42 -4.70 -0.61
CA THR A 99 9.87 -4.70 -2.02
C THR A 99 10.05 -3.29 -2.53
N LEU A 100 9.15 -2.35 -2.17
CA LEU A 100 9.30 -0.95 -2.55
C LEU A 100 10.53 -0.32 -1.90
N GLN A 101 10.77 -0.60 -0.61
CA GLN A 101 11.96 -0.10 0.07
C GLN A 101 13.24 -0.64 -0.57
N SER A 102 13.32 -1.95 -0.83
CA SER A 102 14.47 -2.56 -1.52
C SER A 102 14.73 -1.97 -2.90
N LEU A 103 13.68 -1.63 -3.67
CA LEU A 103 13.80 -0.97 -4.96
C LEU A 103 14.19 0.51 -4.82
N ALA A 104 13.71 1.20 -3.79
CA ALA A 104 14.10 2.58 -3.46
C ALA A 104 15.60 2.66 -3.15
N ASP A 105 16.15 1.75 -2.33
CA ASP A 105 17.57 1.67 -1.99
C ASP A 105 18.45 1.42 -3.23
N ARG A 106 17.89 0.79 -4.25
CA ARG A 106 18.54 0.56 -5.55
C ARG A 106 18.34 1.70 -6.54
N GLY A 107 17.65 2.78 -6.15
CA GLY A 107 17.41 3.98 -6.96
C GLY A 107 16.51 3.73 -8.18
N VAL A 108 15.50 2.86 -8.05
CA VAL A 108 14.53 2.53 -9.11
C VAL A 108 13.43 3.57 -9.20
N PHE A 109 13.14 4.31 -8.12
CA PHE A 109 12.00 5.22 -8.07
C PHE A 109 12.37 6.69 -8.25
N GLU A 110 11.44 7.43 -8.82
CA GLU A 110 11.37 8.88 -8.88
C GLU A 110 10.59 9.41 -7.69
N ALA A 111 11.06 10.50 -7.10
CA ALA A 111 10.36 11.12 -5.99
C ALA A 111 9.02 11.73 -6.44
N HIS A 112 7.93 11.37 -5.75
CA HIS A 112 6.61 11.93 -5.94
C HIS A 112 5.87 12.05 -4.59
N LYS A 113 5.69 13.29 -4.13
CA LYS A 113 4.90 13.61 -2.93
C LYS A 113 3.52 14.09 -3.34
N SER A 114 2.56 13.18 -3.35
CA SER A 114 1.16 13.49 -3.63
C SER A 114 0.58 14.44 -2.59
N ALA A 115 -0.25 15.41 -3.01
CA ALA A 115 -1.02 16.25 -2.10
C ALA A 115 -2.01 15.45 -1.25
N ASN A 116 -2.38 14.23 -1.67
CA ASN A 116 -3.27 13.33 -0.95
C ASN A 116 -2.59 12.60 0.22
N LEU A 117 -1.25 12.74 0.40
CA LEU A 117 -0.50 12.08 1.48
C LEU A 117 -0.70 12.73 2.86
N LYS A 118 -1.26 13.93 2.95
CA LYS A 118 -1.46 14.66 4.22
C LYS A 118 -2.25 13.88 5.27
N ASP A 119 -3.13 12.98 4.82
CA ASP A 119 -4.01 12.18 5.68
C ASP A 119 -3.48 10.74 5.88
N VAL A 120 -2.33 10.41 5.30
CA VAL A 120 -1.66 9.10 5.41
C VAL A 120 -0.59 9.16 6.50
N SER A 121 -0.55 8.18 7.39
CA SER A 121 0.50 8.10 8.43
C SER A 121 1.90 7.98 7.81
N SER A 122 2.87 8.68 8.40
CA SER A 122 4.27 8.69 7.91
C SER A 122 4.92 7.32 7.86
N GLN A 123 4.50 6.36 8.69
CA GLN A 123 4.99 4.97 8.64
C GLN A 123 4.67 4.25 7.31
N TYR A 124 3.72 4.76 6.52
CA TYR A 124 3.36 4.24 5.21
C TYR A 124 3.83 5.15 4.07
N GLN A 125 4.83 5.97 4.30
CA GLN A 125 5.41 6.89 3.32
C GLN A 125 6.93 6.83 3.36
N HIS A 126 7.58 6.79 2.20
CA HIS A 126 9.03 7.03 2.14
C HIS A 126 9.32 8.49 2.48
N PRO A 127 10.32 8.80 3.33
CA PRO A 127 10.64 10.19 3.71
C PRO A 127 10.88 11.12 2.52
N ASP A 128 11.56 10.60 1.48
CA ASP A 128 11.86 11.34 0.27
C ASP A 128 10.79 11.20 -0.82
N GLY A 129 9.68 10.51 -0.56
CA GLY A 129 8.59 10.33 -1.51
C GLY A 129 8.87 9.31 -2.63
N LEU A 130 9.79 8.36 -2.42
CA LEU A 130 10.12 7.35 -3.42
C LEU A 130 9.03 6.28 -3.57
N TRP A 131 8.28 6.03 -2.50
CA TRP A 131 7.11 5.17 -2.51
C TRP A 131 6.06 5.65 -1.49
N THR A 132 4.85 5.18 -1.65
CA THR A 132 3.75 5.39 -0.69
C THR A 132 2.95 4.12 -0.51
N GLY A 133 2.44 3.92 0.71
CA GLY A 133 1.37 2.96 0.99
C GLY A 133 0.08 3.36 0.29
N LEU A 134 -0.75 2.37 0.00
CA LEU A 134 -2.07 2.55 -0.63
C LEU A 134 -3.20 2.05 0.26
N THR A 135 -3.10 0.82 0.75
CA THR A 135 -4.14 0.18 1.59
C THR A 135 -3.50 -0.73 2.62
N LEU A 136 -4.22 -1.01 3.73
CA LEU A 136 -3.76 -1.95 4.74
C LEU A 136 -4.48 -3.29 4.61
N ARG A 137 -3.80 -4.35 5.02
CA ARG A 137 -4.29 -5.73 4.96
C ARG A 137 -3.87 -6.51 6.19
N ALA A 138 -4.86 -6.97 6.95
CA ALA A 138 -4.63 -7.81 8.13
C ALA A 138 -4.38 -9.27 7.73
N ARG A 139 -3.39 -9.91 8.34
CA ARG A 139 -3.14 -11.35 8.24
C ARG A 139 -4.08 -12.08 9.17
N VAL A 140 -4.91 -12.96 8.62
CA VAL A 140 -5.96 -13.64 9.38
C VAL A 140 -5.95 -15.15 9.15
N ILE A 141 -6.59 -15.86 10.05
CA ILE A 141 -6.85 -17.29 9.92
C ILE A 141 -8.32 -17.44 9.50
N MET A 142 -8.54 -17.92 8.28
CA MET A 142 -9.86 -18.30 7.77
C MET A 142 -10.07 -19.78 8.03
N TYR A 143 -11.27 -20.19 8.40
CA TYR A 143 -11.59 -21.61 8.59
C TYR A 143 -12.98 -21.96 8.02
N ASN A 144 -13.15 -23.22 7.62
CA ASN A 144 -14.42 -23.76 7.16
C ASN A 144 -15.30 -24.14 8.37
N THR A 145 -16.50 -23.55 8.46
CA THR A 145 -17.39 -23.72 9.62
C THR A 145 -18.14 -25.06 9.69
N ASP A 146 -18.20 -25.79 8.57
CA ASP A 146 -18.73 -27.18 8.57
C ASP A 146 -17.70 -28.17 9.16
N LEU A 147 -16.39 -27.81 9.10
CA LEU A 147 -15.29 -28.70 9.49
C LEU A 147 -14.61 -28.32 10.82
N VAL A 148 -14.75 -27.06 11.26
CA VAL A 148 -14.14 -26.53 12.49
C VAL A 148 -15.16 -25.74 13.27
N LYS A 149 -15.36 -26.07 14.54
CA LYS A 149 -16.18 -25.28 15.45
C LYS A 149 -15.43 -24.02 15.89
N ALA A 150 -16.15 -22.95 16.18
CA ALA A 150 -15.55 -21.67 16.57
C ALA A 150 -14.61 -21.76 17.77
N ASP A 151 -14.97 -22.57 18.78
CA ASP A 151 -14.16 -22.76 19.98
C ASP A 151 -12.88 -23.55 19.74
N ASP A 152 -12.85 -24.39 18.70
CA ASP A 152 -11.71 -25.21 18.31
C ASP A 152 -10.76 -24.50 17.34
N ALA A 153 -11.21 -23.38 16.73
CA ALA A 153 -10.42 -22.65 15.74
C ALA A 153 -9.13 -22.08 16.36
N PRO A 154 -8.02 -22.05 15.58
CA PRO A 154 -6.74 -21.48 16.04
C PRO A 154 -6.90 -20.00 16.37
N LYS A 155 -6.40 -19.55 17.53
CA LYS A 155 -6.48 -18.15 17.95
C LYS A 155 -5.16 -17.39 17.75
N SER A 156 -4.07 -18.12 17.58
CA SER A 156 -2.73 -17.59 17.29
C SER A 156 -2.19 -18.19 16.01
N ILE A 157 -1.32 -17.46 15.29
CA ILE A 157 -0.57 -18.02 14.16
C ILE A 157 0.33 -19.18 14.60
N PHE A 158 0.73 -19.23 15.86
CA PHE A 158 1.53 -20.32 16.43
C PHE A 158 0.71 -21.59 16.65
N ASP A 159 -0.62 -21.49 16.84
CA ASP A 159 -1.51 -22.63 16.92
C ASP A 159 -1.55 -23.47 15.63
N LEU A 160 -1.16 -22.88 14.49
CA LEU A 160 -1.07 -23.59 13.22
C LEU A 160 0.00 -24.69 13.22
N ALA A 161 0.94 -24.64 14.16
CA ALA A 161 1.93 -25.70 14.38
C ALA A 161 1.39 -26.87 15.22
N ASN A 162 0.19 -26.79 15.79
CA ASN A 162 -0.40 -27.87 16.59
C ASN A 162 -0.66 -29.11 15.73
N PRO A 163 -0.19 -30.31 16.12
CA PRO A 163 -0.37 -31.55 15.34
C PRO A 163 -1.83 -31.89 15.02
N LYS A 164 -2.82 -31.38 15.75
CA LYS A 164 -4.24 -31.58 15.43
C LYS A 164 -4.62 -31.02 14.05
N TRP A 165 -3.83 -30.09 13.50
CA TRP A 165 -4.05 -29.46 12.20
C TRP A 165 -3.18 -30.02 11.08
N LYS A 166 -2.41 -31.09 11.35
CA LYS A 166 -1.49 -31.68 10.39
C LYS A 166 -2.19 -32.04 9.07
N GLY A 167 -1.66 -31.54 7.96
CA GLY A 167 -2.19 -31.75 6.61
C GLY A 167 -3.53 -31.05 6.32
N GLN A 168 -4.01 -30.16 7.24
CA GLN A 168 -5.33 -29.53 7.12
C GLN A 168 -5.27 -28.00 6.93
N ILE A 169 -4.07 -27.47 6.72
CA ILE A 169 -3.81 -26.03 6.58
C ILE A 169 -3.36 -25.70 5.16
N ALA A 170 -3.94 -24.66 4.58
CA ALA A 170 -3.53 -24.06 3.33
C ALA A 170 -2.91 -22.67 3.57
N ALA A 171 -1.85 -22.33 2.87
CA ALA A 171 -1.22 -21.02 2.89
C ALA A 171 -0.67 -20.64 1.51
N ALA A 172 -0.45 -19.36 1.25
CA ALA A 172 0.32 -18.94 0.10
C ALA A 172 1.82 -19.20 0.33
N GLY A 173 2.55 -19.62 -0.70
CA GLY A 173 3.95 -20.02 -0.61
C GLY A 173 4.94 -18.85 -0.56
N SER A 174 6.22 -19.19 -0.55
CA SER A 174 7.33 -18.25 -0.36
C SER A 174 7.49 -17.19 -1.46
N ALA A 175 6.96 -17.42 -2.66
CA ALA A 175 6.93 -16.41 -3.72
C ALA A 175 5.86 -15.32 -3.49
N ASN A 176 4.97 -15.50 -2.51
CA ASN A 176 3.90 -14.55 -2.21
C ASN A 176 4.37 -13.47 -1.24
N GLY A 177 4.29 -12.19 -1.64
CA GLY A 177 4.75 -11.05 -0.86
C GLY A 177 4.11 -10.96 0.54
N SER A 178 2.85 -11.43 0.74
CA SER A 178 2.22 -11.39 2.07
C SER A 178 2.85 -12.36 3.07
N LEU A 179 3.34 -13.53 2.62
CA LEU A 179 4.09 -14.44 3.50
C LEU A 179 5.48 -13.89 3.78
N GLN A 180 6.15 -13.34 2.75
CA GLN A 180 7.46 -12.70 2.91
C GLN A 180 7.38 -11.56 3.92
N ALA A 181 6.39 -10.67 3.78
CA ALA A 181 6.14 -9.58 4.72
C ALA A 181 5.90 -10.10 6.14
N GLN A 182 5.01 -11.06 6.32
CA GLN A 182 4.74 -11.64 7.63
C GLN A 182 5.99 -12.20 8.30
N VAL A 183 6.82 -12.95 7.55
CA VAL A 183 8.06 -13.53 8.09
C VAL A 183 9.06 -12.44 8.48
N ALA A 184 9.21 -11.42 7.65
CA ALA A 184 10.10 -10.30 7.92
C ALA A 184 9.67 -9.50 9.16
N GLU A 185 8.36 -9.22 9.28
CA GLU A 185 7.79 -8.60 10.48
C GLU A 185 7.99 -9.46 11.73
N MET A 186 7.78 -10.77 11.63
CA MET A 186 8.06 -11.71 12.73
C MET A 186 9.55 -11.72 13.13
N ARG A 187 10.46 -11.64 12.17
CA ARG A 187 11.91 -11.55 12.45
C ARG A 187 12.25 -10.29 13.25
N GLN A 188 11.68 -9.15 12.87
CA GLN A 188 11.88 -7.90 13.60
C GLN A 188 11.31 -7.95 15.03
N LEU A 189 10.11 -8.53 15.20
CA LEU A 189 9.37 -8.53 16.46
C LEU A 189 9.81 -9.63 17.44
N LEU A 190 10.26 -10.78 16.92
CA LEU A 190 10.52 -11.98 17.71
C LEU A 190 11.95 -12.50 17.60
N GLY A 191 12.71 -11.99 16.62
CA GLY A 191 14.05 -12.49 16.27
C GLY A 191 14.01 -13.64 15.24
N ASP A 192 15.17 -13.86 14.61
CA ASP A 192 15.34 -14.83 13.51
C ASP A 192 15.01 -16.27 13.93
N GLU A 193 15.43 -16.68 15.12
CA GLU A 193 15.20 -18.03 15.62
C GLU A 193 13.71 -18.39 15.70
N LYS A 194 12.89 -17.50 16.30
CA LYS A 194 11.44 -17.77 16.46
C LYS A 194 10.72 -17.73 15.12
N ALA A 195 11.08 -16.81 14.23
CA ALA A 195 10.50 -16.73 12.89
C ALA A 195 10.85 -17.98 12.06
N GLN A 196 12.11 -18.43 12.10
CA GLN A 196 12.56 -19.65 11.43
C GLN A 196 11.88 -20.90 12.01
N LYS A 197 11.78 -20.98 13.34
CA LYS A 197 11.09 -22.08 14.01
C LYS A 197 9.63 -22.17 13.55
N TRP A 198 8.92 -21.05 13.49
CA TRP A 198 7.52 -21.04 13.02
C TRP A 198 7.39 -21.62 11.61
N LEU A 199 8.26 -21.22 10.66
CA LEU A 199 8.25 -21.78 9.30
C LEU A 199 8.56 -23.30 9.29
N THR A 200 9.50 -23.73 10.13
CA THR A 200 9.87 -25.14 10.27
C THR A 200 8.70 -25.95 10.81
N ASP A 201 8.00 -25.42 11.83
CA ASP A 201 6.84 -26.05 12.44
C ASP A 201 5.66 -26.16 11.44
N LEU A 202 5.40 -25.11 10.64
CA LEU A 202 4.42 -25.18 9.56
C LEU A 202 4.74 -26.27 8.53
N LYS A 203 6.02 -26.40 8.17
CA LYS A 203 6.47 -27.46 7.26
C LYS A 203 6.29 -28.84 7.88
N ALA A 204 6.65 -29.01 9.15
CA ALA A 204 6.46 -30.26 9.90
C ALA A 204 4.98 -30.63 10.05
N ASN A 205 4.11 -29.62 10.05
CA ASN A 205 2.66 -29.79 10.12
C ASN A 205 2.01 -30.00 8.74
N ASP A 206 2.79 -30.28 7.71
CA ASP A 206 2.37 -30.56 6.34
C ASP A 206 1.43 -29.48 5.76
N VAL A 207 1.73 -28.19 6.03
CA VAL A 207 0.97 -27.07 5.45
C VAL A 207 1.09 -27.10 3.93
N LYS A 208 -0.05 -27.09 3.24
CA LYS A 208 -0.10 -27.02 1.77
C LYS A 208 0.12 -25.58 1.31
N PHE A 209 1.18 -25.35 0.56
CA PHE A 209 1.49 -24.06 -0.04
C PHE A 209 0.97 -23.98 -1.46
N PHE A 210 0.19 -22.92 -1.74
CA PHE A 210 -0.36 -22.58 -3.05
C PHE A 210 0.40 -21.38 -3.65
N GLY A 211 0.23 -21.12 -4.95
CA GLY A 211 0.81 -19.97 -5.63
C GLY A 211 0.27 -18.62 -5.11
N GLY A 212 -0.98 -18.60 -4.62
CA GLY A 212 -1.62 -17.37 -4.13
C GLY A 212 -2.79 -17.61 -3.21
N HIS A 213 -3.23 -16.53 -2.56
CA HIS A 213 -4.34 -16.58 -1.60
C HIS A 213 -5.71 -16.89 -2.23
N THR A 214 -5.89 -16.65 -3.53
CA THR A 214 -7.14 -17.01 -4.23
C THR A 214 -7.38 -18.52 -4.18
N ASP A 215 -6.32 -19.31 -4.40
CA ASP A 215 -6.41 -20.77 -4.34
C ASP A 215 -6.62 -21.24 -2.90
N VAL A 216 -5.91 -20.62 -1.94
CA VAL A 216 -6.09 -20.90 -0.51
C VAL A 216 -7.54 -20.69 -0.07
N ARG A 217 -8.13 -19.52 -0.35
CA ARG A 217 -9.51 -19.23 0.07
C ARG A 217 -10.53 -20.17 -0.57
N LYS A 218 -10.33 -20.53 -1.85
CA LYS A 218 -11.21 -21.45 -2.57
C LYS A 218 -11.13 -22.86 -2.01
N ALA A 219 -9.92 -23.36 -1.74
CA ALA A 219 -9.70 -24.68 -1.16
C ALA A 219 -10.35 -24.80 0.24
N VAL A 220 -10.24 -23.74 1.07
CA VAL A 220 -10.93 -23.71 2.38
C VAL A 220 -12.44 -23.58 2.21
N GLY A 221 -12.89 -22.71 1.30
CA GLY A 221 -14.33 -22.55 1.02
C GLY A 221 -15.00 -23.82 0.52
N ALA A 222 -14.28 -24.64 -0.26
CA ALA A 222 -14.72 -25.94 -0.76
C ALA A 222 -14.61 -27.07 0.29
N GLY A 223 -13.97 -26.81 1.44
CA GLY A 223 -13.76 -27.83 2.48
C GLY A 223 -12.60 -28.80 2.21
N GLU A 224 -11.75 -28.54 1.20
CA GLU A 224 -10.54 -29.31 0.94
C GLU A 224 -9.51 -29.16 2.07
N PHE A 225 -9.48 -27.97 2.68
CA PHE A 225 -8.68 -27.65 3.87
C PHE A 225 -9.57 -27.04 4.94
N LYS A 226 -9.26 -27.36 6.20
CA LYS A 226 -9.99 -26.81 7.34
C LYS A 226 -9.65 -25.36 7.60
N ILE A 227 -8.39 -24.98 7.40
CA ILE A 227 -7.80 -23.69 7.79
C ILE A 227 -7.01 -23.09 6.63
N GLY A 228 -7.09 -21.77 6.47
CA GLY A 228 -6.31 -20.99 5.53
C GLY A 228 -5.65 -19.78 6.18
N LEU A 229 -4.35 -19.58 5.97
CA LEU A 229 -3.66 -18.35 6.35
C LEU A 229 -3.72 -17.37 5.18
N VAL A 230 -4.54 -16.33 5.30
CA VAL A 230 -4.84 -15.38 4.22
C VAL A 230 -4.81 -13.92 4.70
N ASN A 231 -4.98 -12.96 3.81
CA ASN A 231 -5.34 -11.60 4.17
C ASN A 231 -6.86 -11.51 4.37
N HIS A 232 -7.32 -10.62 5.28
CA HIS A 232 -8.73 -10.52 5.69
C HIS A 232 -9.72 -10.38 4.53
N TYR A 233 -9.37 -9.63 3.48
CA TYR A 233 -10.25 -9.42 2.34
C TYR A 233 -10.55 -10.71 1.54
N TYR A 234 -9.66 -11.69 1.55
CA TYR A 234 -9.93 -13.00 0.93
C TYR A 234 -11.04 -13.76 1.66
N TYR A 235 -11.15 -13.58 2.98
CA TYR A 235 -12.29 -14.08 3.74
C TYR A 235 -13.60 -13.42 3.26
N HIS A 236 -13.63 -12.08 3.14
CA HIS A 236 -14.83 -11.38 2.69
C HIS A 236 -15.22 -11.76 1.25
N LEU A 237 -14.25 -11.89 0.35
CA LEU A 237 -14.49 -12.42 -1.01
C LEU A 237 -15.09 -13.83 -0.98
N GLN A 238 -14.65 -14.68 -0.06
CA GLN A 238 -15.18 -16.04 0.06
C GLN A 238 -16.59 -16.06 0.66
N VAL A 239 -16.89 -15.18 1.60
CA VAL A 239 -18.26 -14.96 2.13
C VAL A 239 -19.18 -14.46 1.02
N ALA A 240 -18.74 -13.54 0.15
CA ALA A 240 -19.51 -13.05 -0.97
C ALA A 240 -19.88 -14.18 -1.97
N GLU A 241 -19.04 -15.21 -2.07
CA GLU A 241 -19.31 -16.46 -2.83
C GLU A 241 -20.22 -17.45 -2.05
N LYS A 242 -20.79 -17.05 -0.90
CA LYS A 242 -21.70 -17.83 -0.04
C LYS A 242 -21.08 -19.11 0.55
N SER A 243 -19.78 -19.16 0.68
CA SER A 243 -19.09 -20.27 1.34
C SER A 243 -19.26 -20.20 2.86
N LYS A 244 -19.28 -21.36 3.49
CA LYS A 244 -19.38 -21.51 4.95
C LYS A 244 -18.01 -21.36 5.60
N VAL A 245 -17.57 -20.12 5.74
CA VAL A 245 -16.28 -19.78 6.33
C VAL A 245 -16.43 -18.72 7.42
N ALA A 246 -15.50 -18.73 8.38
CA ALA A 246 -15.36 -17.70 9.39
C ALA A 246 -13.90 -17.27 9.50
N VAL A 247 -13.63 -16.20 10.26
CA VAL A 247 -12.31 -15.58 10.37
C VAL A 247 -11.92 -15.36 11.83
N ILE A 248 -10.65 -15.60 12.13
CA ILE A 248 -9.98 -15.19 13.35
C ILE A 248 -8.96 -14.14 13.00
N TYR A 249 -8.98 -13.03 13.73
CA TYR A 249 -7.91 -12.03 13.78
C TYR A 249 -6.98 -12.47 14.93
N PRO A 250 -5.84 -13.10 14.62
CA PRO A 250 -5.07 -13.86 15.61
C PRO A 250 -4.28 -12.99 16.57
N ASP A 251 -3.72 -13.63 17.60
CA ASP A 251 -2.72 -13.06 18.51
C ASP A 251 -3.20 -11.84 19.29
N GLN A 252 -4.43 -11.88 19.82
CA GLN A 252 -5.04 -10.75 20.52
C GLN A 252 -4.82 -10.75 22.04
N GLY A 253 -4.23 -11.80 22.60
CA GLY A 253 -3.86 -11.88 24.02
C GLY A 253 -2.78 -10.85 24.39
N LYS A 254 -2.72 -10.46 25.67
CA LYS A 254 -1.83 -9.39 26.17
C LYS A 254 -0.35 -9.62 25.84
N GLU A 255 0.11 -10.86 25.94
CA GLU A 255 1.52 -11.26 25.73
C GLU A 255 1.75 -11.88 24.33
N GLU A 256 0.73 -11.89 23.45
CA GLU A 256 0.83 -12.42 22.10
C GLU A 256 1.41 -11.38 21.14
N LEU A 257 1.69 -11.79 19.90
CA LEU A 257 2.35 -10.96 18.89
C LEU A 257 1.55 -9.70 18.52
N GLY A 258 0.22 -9.81 18.49
CA GLY A 258 -0.67 -8.83 17.89
C GLY A 258 -0.95 -9.15 16.43
N LEU A 259 -2.00 -8.54 15.92
CA LEU A 259 -2.40 -8.70 14.53
C LEU A 259 -1.34 -8.09 13.58
N ILE A 260 -0.79 -8.92 12.72
CA ILE A 260 0.10 -8.45 11.65
C ILE A 260 -0.72 -7.74 10.59
N VAL A 261 -0.35 -6.49 10.29
CA VAL A 261 -1.00 -5.63 9.29
C VAL A 261 0.04 -5.03 8.37
N ASN A 262 0.08 -5.48 7.14
CA ASN A 262 0.95 -4.92 6.12
C ASN A 262 0.22 -3.98 5.16
N ALA A 263 0.95 -3.24 4.34
CA ALA A 263 0.40 -2.32 3.36
C ALA A 263 0.73 -2.73 1.93
N THR A 264 -0.23 -2.51 1.01
CA THR A 264 0.07 -2.39 -0.43
C THR A 264 0.68 -1.01 -0.66
N GLY A 265 1.54 -0.87 -1.62
CA GLY A 265 2.11 0.44 -1.96
C GLY A 265 2.40 0.62 -3.44
N ALA A 266 2.81 1.83 -3.80
CA ALA A 266 3.21 2.17 -5.16
C ALA A 266 4.41 3.11 -5.18
N GLY A 267 5.20 3.02 -6.26
CA GLY A 267 6.27 3.95 -6.58
C GLY A 267 6.24 4.33 -8.07
N VAL A 268 6.58 5.58 -8.37
CA VAL A 268 6.77 6.07 -9.74
C VAL A 268 8.17 5.65 -10.20
N ILE A 269 8.30 5.08 -11.38
CA ILE A 269 9.58 4.60 -11.88
C ILE A 269 10.45 5.77 -12.34
N LYS A 270 11.71 5.78 -11.91
CA LYS A 270 12.70 6.78 -12.34
C LYS A 270 12.99 6.65 -13.82
N GLY A 271 12.88 7.76 -14.57
CA GLY A 271 13.02 7.76 -16.02
C GLY A 271 11.79 7.19 -16.76
N ALA A 272 10.63 7.07 -16.09
CA ALA A 272 9.37 6.68 -16.71
C ALA A 272 9.06 7.51 -17.96
N LYS A 273 8.66 6.84 -19.04
CA LYS A 273 8.36 7.49 -20.33
C LYS A 273 7.11 8.36 -20.25
N ASN A 274 6.17 8.02 -19.35
CA ASN A 274 4.89 8.69 -19.16
C ASN A 274 4.76 9.25 -17.73
N LEU A 275 5.77 10.00 -17.27
CA LEU A 275 5.92 10.47 -15.89
C LEU A 275 4.67 11.22 -15.37
N ASN A 276 4.02 12.07 -16.18
CA ASN A 276 2.84 12.81 -15.76
C ASN A 276 1.65 11.87 -15.50
N ASN A 277 1.45 10.87 -16.37
CA ASN A 277 0.40 9.86 -16.19
C ASN A 277 0.70 8.96 -14.98
N ALA A 278 1.99 8.61 -14.75
CA ALA A 278 2.43 7.86 -13.58
C ALA A 278 2.09 8.57 -12.28
N LYS A 279 2.45 9.86 -12.17
CA LYS A 279 2.13 10.70 -11.00
C LYS A 279 0.62 10.84 -10.81
N ALA A 280 -0.12 11.12 -11.88
CA ALA A 280 -1.58 11.23 -11.84
C ALA A 280 -2.26 9.92 -11.39
N PHE A 281 -1.72 8.76 -11.79
CA PHE A 281 -2.23 7.46 -11.35
C PHE A 281 -1.97 7.24 -9.86
N VAL A 282 -0.77 7.51 -9.35
CA VAL A 282 -0.48 7.41 -7.91
C VAL A 282 -1.34 8.39 -7.11
N ASP A 283 -1.53 9.63 -7.58
CA ASP A 283 -2.42 10.60 -6.95
C ASP A 283 -3.87 10.12 -6.93
N TYR A 284 -4.33 9.46 -8.01
CA TYR A 284 -5.66 8.87 -8.07
C TYR A 284 -5.82 7.72 -7.06
N LEU A 285 -4.84 6.81 -6.96
CA LEU A 285 -4.88 5.72 -5.98
C LEU A 285 -4.98 6.22 -4.53
N LEU A 286 -4.41 7.40 -4.24
CA LEU A 286 -4.44 8.06 -2.94
C LEU A 286 -5.62 9.01 -2.74
N SER A 287 -6.40 9.30 -3.79
CA SER A 287 -7.59 10.14 -3.67
C SER A 287 -8.70 9.46 -2.87
N ALA A 288 -9.67 10.23 -2.38
CA ALA A 288 -10.84 9.66 -1.70
C ALA A 288 -11.56 8.62 -2.58
N GLU A 289 -11.74 8.93 -3.87
CA GLU A 289 -12.34 8.02 -4.85
C GLU A 289 -11.54 6.71 -5.00
N GLY A 290 -10.22 6.80 -5.18
CA GLY A 290 -9.35 5.62 -5.31
C GLY A 290 -9.35 4.75 -4.05
N GLN A 291 -9.31 5.37 -2.89
CA GLN A 291 -9.34 4.67 -1.60
C GLN A 291 -10.69 4.02 -1.33
N GLU A 292 -11.80 4.66 -1.71
CA GLU A 292 -13.13 4.08 -1.62
C GLU A 292 -13.27 2.84 -2.50
N ILE A 293 -12.71 2.84 -3.72
CA ILE A 293 -12.73 1.68 -4.61
C ILE A 293 -12.04 0.49 -3.95
N PHE A 294 -10.85 0.67 -3.38
CA PHE A 294 -10.16 -0.39 -2.65
C PHE A 294 -10.97 -0.91 -1.46
N ALA A 295 -11.59 -0.01 -0.69
CA ALA A 295 -12.40 -0.40 0.46
C ALA A 295 -13.67 -1.14 0.04
N GLN A 296 -14.42 -0.61 -0.92
CA GLN A 296 -15.76 -1.14 -1.26
C GLN A 296 -15.73 -2.36 -2.19
N LEU A 297 -14.77 -2.43 -3.12
CA LEU A 297 -14.70 -3.55 -4.06
C LEU A 297 -13.74 -4.66 -3.60
N ASN A 298 -12.69 -4.30 -2.89
CA ASN A 298 -11.66 -5.25 -2.47
C ASN A 298 -11.70 -5.57 -0.97
N TYR A 299 -12.58 -4.92 -0.17
CA TYR A 299 -12.64 -5.07 1.30
C TYR A 299 -11.34 -4.70 2.02
N GLU A 300 -10.46 -3.90 1.42
CA GLU A 300 -9.21 -3.47 2.03
C GLU A 300 -9.41 -2.29 2.98
N TYR A 301 -8.52 -2.13 3.95
CA TYR A 301 -8.53 -0.96 4.82
C TYR A 301 -7.94 0.24 4.08
N PRO A 302 -8.69 1.33 3.87
CA PRO A 302 -8.14 2.55 3.29
C PRO A 302 -7.11 3.18 4.22
N LEU A 303 -6.09 3.85 3.68
CA LEU A 303 -5.15 4.64 4.46
C LEU A 303 -5.69 6.04 4.82
N ARG A 304 -6.59 6.56 3.99
CA ARG A 304 -7.26 7.84 4.26
C ARG A 304 -8.36 7.67 5.31
N LYS A 305 -8.38 8.56 6.27
CA LYS A 305 -9.38 8.55 7.36
C LYS A 305 -10.79 8.93 6.89
N ASP A 306 -10.89 9.67 5.78
CA ASP A 306 -12.17 10.12 5.19
C ASP A 306 -12.75 9.15 4.17
N ALA A 307 -12.04 8.08 3.81
CA ALA A 307 -12.57 7.02 2.96
C ALA A 307 -13.38 6.00 3.80
N PRO A 308 -14.62 5.67 3.38
CA PRO A 308 -15.47 4.77 4.14
C PRO A 308 -14.93 3.33 4.09
N LEU A 309 -14.86 2.68 5.25
CA LEU A 309 -14.61 1.25 5.33
C LEU A 309 -15.83 0.46 4.81
N HIS A 310 -15.60 -0.68 4.16
CA HIS A 310 -16.72 -1.55 3.77
C HIS A 310 -17.51 -1.98 5.01
N LYS A 311 -18.84 -1.99 4.93
CA LYS A 311 -19.76 -2.25 6.05
C LYS A 311 -19.54 -3.60 6.76
N ASP A 312 -19.02 -4.59 6.03
CA ASP A 312 -18.78 -5.94 6.55
C ASP A 312 -17.35 -6.12 7.12
N VAL A 313 -16.49 -5.11 7.00
CA VAL A 313 -15.10 -5.16 7.50
C VAL A 313 -15.05 -4.52 8.88
N ALA A 314 -14.64 -5.27 9.88
CA ALA A 314 -14.43 -4.75 11.23
C ALA A 314 -13.26 -3.77 11.26
N PRO A 315 -13.39 -2.59 11.89
CA PRO A 315 -12.30 -1.60 11.95
C PRO A 315 -11.07 -2.14 12.69
N LEU A 316 -9.88 -1.75 12.23
CA LEU A 316 -8.61 -2.17 12.85
C LEU A 316 -8.48 -1.74 14.30
N THR A 317 -9.19 -0.70 14.72
CA THR A 317 -9.25 -0.24 16.12
C THR A 317 -9.83 -1.26 17.09
N ASN A 318 -10.51 -2.29 16.59
CA ASN A 318 -11.02 -3.40 17.40
C ASN A 318 -9.92 -4.40 17.81
N TYR A 319 -8.71 -4.26 17.26
CA TYR A 319 -7.64 -5.24 17.39
C TYR A 319 -6.35 -4.60 17.91
N ARG A 320 -5.58 -5.39 18.65
CA ARG A 320 -4.22 -5.04 19.00
C ARG A 320 -3.32 -5.33 17.79
N ILE A 321 -2.73 -4.28 17.22
CA ILE A 321 -1.90 -4.35 16.03
C ILE A 321 -0.44 -4.55 16.43
N ALA A 322 0.27 -5.46 15.78
CA ALA A 322 1.72 -5.58 15.86
C ALA A 322 2.37 -4.33 15.25
N VAL A 323 3.33 -3.73 15.96
CA VAL A 323 4.00 -2.50 15.52
C VAL A 323 5.43 -2.84 15.10
N PHE A 324 5.75 -2.61 13.84
CA PHE A 324 7.07 -2.82 13.26
C PHE A 324 7.47 -1.65 12.36
N ASP A 325 8.76 -1.54 12.05
CA ASP A 325 9.32 -0.48 11.23
C ASP A 325 9.62 -1.03 9.82
N VAL A 326 8.82 -0.61 8.84
CA VAL A 326 8.94 -1.07 7.43
C VAL A 326 10.31 -0.75 6.82
N VAL A 327 10.96 0.35 7.25
CA VAL A 327 12.26 0.77 6.71
C VAL A 327 13.40 -0.09 7.24
N LYS A 328 13.19 -0.79 8.35
CA LYS A 328 14.20 -1.65 9.00
C LYS A 328 13.99 -3.14 8.78
N VAL A 329 13.00 -3.53 8.00
CA VAL A 329 12.66 -4.94 7.75
C VAL A 329 13.46 -5.53 6.59
#